data_096491c8eac8b347643916d4452fbb7e
#
_entry.id   096491c8eac8b347643916d4452fbb7e
#
_cell.length_a   1.000
_cell.length_b   1.000
_cell.length_c   1.000
_cell.angle_alpha   90.00
_cell.angle_beta   90.00
_cell.angle_gamma   90.00
#
_symmetry.space_group_name_H-M   'P 1'
#
loop_
_entity.id
_entity.type
_entity.pdbx_description
1 polymer ?
#
loop_
_entity_poly.entity_id
_entity_poly.type
_entity_poly.pdbx_seq_one_letter_code
_entity_poly.pdbx_strand_id
1 'polypeptide(L)'
;MYLIGDIGNTETKICFINNSFKIVKRTNLKTDLISQSYLLKKLSYLTFHKSKVNIILFSSVVPHAYKIIKKWINKITNKKCKE
;
A
#
# COMPACT_ATOMS: atom_id res chain seq x y z
N MET A 1 0.00 12.66 -4.72
CA MET A 1 0.43 11.35 -5.28
C MET A 1 -0.57 10.27 -4.87
N TYR A 2 -0.61 9.20 -5.61
CA TYR A 2 -1.59 8.13 -5.41
C TYR A 2 -0.88 6.85 -5.00
N LEU A 3 -1.48 6.12 -4.07
CA LEU A 3 -1.05 4.79 -3.70
C LEU A 3 -2.13 3.81 -4.12
N ILE A 4 -1.81 2.96 -5.08
CA ILE A 4 -2.75 2.01 -5.66
C ILE A 4 -2.24 0.61 -5.39
N GLY A 5 -3.10 -0.25 -4.86
CA GLY A 5 -2.73 -1.62 -4.56
C GLY A 5 -3.75 -2.63 -5.05
N ASP A 6 -3.24 -3.81 -5.38
CA ASP A 6 -4.04 -4.96 -5.78
C ASP A 6 -3.60 -6.15 -4.95
N ILE A 7 -4.48 -6.62 -4.07
CA ILE A 7 -4.19 -7.73 -3.15
C ILE A 7 -4.80 -9.00 -3.71
N GLY A 8 -3.94 -9.81 -4.35
CA GLY A 8 -4.32 -11.13 -4.85
C GLY A 8 -4.03 -12.21 -3.81
N ASN A 9 -4.47 -13.44 -4.10
CA ASN A 9 -4.30 -14.57 -3.19
C ASN A 9 -2.83 -14.90 -2.91
N THR A 10 -1.98 -14.78 -3.92
CA THR A 10 -0.57 -15.15 -3.83
C THR A 10 0.33 -13.94 -3.72
N GLU A 11 0.03 -12.90 -4.48
CA GLU A 11 0.88 -11.73 -4.62
C GLU A 11 0.08 -10.46 -4.46
N THR A 12 0.68 -9.47 -3.79
CA THR A 12 0.12 -8.13 -3.64
C THR A 12 1.02 -7.15 -4.37
N LYS A 13 0.42 -6.35 -5.24
CA LYS A 13 1.14 -5.34 -6.03
C LYS A 13 0.75 -3.96 -5.56
N ILE A 14 1.75 -3.13 -5.26
CA ILE A 14 1.52 -1.76 -4.80
C ILE A 14 2.29 -0.81 -5.69
N CYS A 15 1.60 0.20 -6.21
CA CYS A 15 2.19 1.23 -7.06
C CYS A 15 2.06 2.59 -6.40
N PHE A 16 3.17 3.31 -6.35
CA PHE A 16 3.21 4.70 -5.93
C PHE A 16 3.29 5.56 -7.20
N ILE A 17 2.29 6.42 -7.41
CA ILE A 17 2.07 7.12 -8.66
C ILE A 17 2.08 8.62 -8.41
N ASN A 18 2.82 9.38 -9.23
CA ASN A 18 2.89 10.83 -9.09
C ASN A 18 1.68 11.52 -9.71
N ASN A 19 1.60 12.84 -9.57
CA ASN A 19 0.47 13.62 -10.05
C ASN A 19 0.39 13.69 -11.60
N SER A 20 1.44 13.27 -12.29
CA SER A 20 1.45 13.12 -13.75
C SER A 20 1.06 11.71 -14.18
N PHE A 21 0.56 10.90 -13.27
CA PHE A 21 0.14 9.51 -13.49
C PHE A 21 1.28 8.58 -13.93
N LYS A 22 2.49 8.91 -13.57
CA LYS A 22 3.65 8.03 -13.81
C LYS A 22 3.97 7.25 -12.56
N ILE A 23 4.33 5.97 -12.74
CA ILE A 23 4.70 5.10 -11.63
C ILE A 23 6.07 5.51 -11.12
N VAL A 24 6.13 5.93 -9.87
CA VAL A 24 7.38 6.29 -9.20
C VAL A 24 8.05 5.04 -8.62
N LYS A 25 7.25 4.14 -8.05
CA LYS A 25 7.77 2.90 -7.48
C LYS A 25 6.72 1.80 -7.51
N ARG A 26 7.18 0.59 -7.82
CA ARG A 26 6.38 -0.64 -7.73
C ARG A 26 6.95 -1.52 -6.64
N THR A 27 6.08 -2.14 -5.88
CA THR A 27 6.47 -3.10 -4.85
C THR A 27 5.60 -4.33 -4.96
N ASN A 28 6.23 -5.49 -5.06
CA ASN A 28 5.54 -6.77 -5.05
C ASN A 28 5.75 -7.42 -3.69
N LEU A 29 4.65 -7.84 -3.07
CA LEU A 29 4.66 -8.48 -1.76
C LEU A 29 4.09 -9.89 -1.89
N LYS A 30 4.56 -10.79 -1.03
CA LYS A 30 3.91 -12.09 -0.87
C LYS A 30 2.74 -11.93 0.08
N THR A 31 1.54 -12.19 -0.40
CA THR A 31 0.32 -11.92 0.36
C THR A 31 0.27 -12.67 1.68
N ASP A 32 0.75 -13.90 1.72
CA ASP A 32 0.78 -14.73 2.92
C ASP A 32 1.78 -14.26 3.97
N LEU A 33 2.72 -13.38 3.61
CA LEU A 33 3.70 -12.83 4.54
C LEU A 33 3.32 -11.46 5.10
N ILE A 34 2.19 -10.92 4.71
CA ILE A 34 1.81 -9.56 5.09
C ILE A 34 1.61 -9.46 6.60
N SER A 35 2.40 -8.58 7.21
CA SER A 35 2.35 -8.20 8.62
C SER A 35 2.83 -6.76 8.72
N GLN A 36 2.66 -6.13 9.86
CA GLN A 36 3.11 -4.75 10.04
C GLN A 36 4.63 -4.63 9.87
N SER A 37 5.40 -5.56 10.41
CA SER A 37 6.87 -5.55 10.27
C SER A 37 7.31 -5.78 8.82
N TYR A 38 6.63 -6.67 8.10
CA TYR A 38 6.91 -6.92 6.70
C TYR A 38 6.62 -5.68 5.84
N LEU A 39 5.50 -5.00 6.10
CA LEU A 39 5.13 -3.78 5.40
C LEU A 39 6.13 -2.66 5.69
N LEU A 40 6.54 -2.49 6.94
CA LEU A 40 7.52 -1.49 7.30
C LEU A 40 8.84 -1.70 6.54
N LYS A 41 9.26 -2.95 6.41
CA LYS A 41 10.48 -3.30 5.69
C LYS A 41 10.36 -3.06 4.18
N LYS A 42 9.26 -3.49 3.58
CA LYS A 42 9.07 -3.45 2.13
C LYS A 42 8.61 -2.10 1.62
N LEU A 43 7.86 -1.36 2.42
CA LEU A 43 7.26 -0.08 2.03
C LEU A 43 7.85 1.08 2.84
N SER A 44 9.11 0.97 3.25
CA SER A 44 9.77 2.01 4.07
C SER A 44 9.78 3.37 3.38
N TYR A 45 9.82 3.41 2.04
CA TYR A 45 9.79 4.67 1.30
C TYR A 45 8.52 5.49 1.58
N LEU A 46 7.41 4.86 1.94
CA LEU A 46 6.17 5.58 2.26
C LEU A 46 6.30 6.42 3.53
N THR A 47 7.18 6.03 4.44
CA THR A 47 7.39 6.83 5.65
C THR A 47 8.06 8.16 5.34
N PHE A 48 8.84 8.23 4.27
CA PHE A 48 9.49 9.45 3.82
C PHE A 48 8.58 10.32 2.95
N HIS A 49 7.58 9.72 2.28
CA HIS A 49 6.69 10.42 1.35
C HIS A 49 5.24 10.49 1.85
N LYS A 50 5.01 10.20 3.11
CA LYS A 50 3.66 10.10 3.67
C LYS A 50 2.81 11.35 3.48
N SER A 51 3.42 12.53 3.56
CA SER A 51 2.71 13.80 3.39
C SER A 51 2.28 14.07 1.95
N LYS A 52 2.88 13.39 0.98
CA LYS A 52 2.59 13.54 -0.45
C LYS A 52 1.50 12.62 -0.94
N VAL A 53 1.07 11.66 -0.13
CA VAL A 53 0.03 10.70 -0.51
C VAL A 53 -1.33 11.37 -0.35
N ASN A 54 -2.08 11.46 -1.45
CA ASN A 54 -3.40 12.10 -1.48
C ASN A 54 -4.53 11.08 -1.44
N ILE A 55 -4.42 10.06 -2.28
CA ILE A 55 -5.46 9.04 -2.45
C ILE A 55 -4.83 7.67 -2.30
N ILE A 56 -5.51 6.81 -1.55
CA ILE A 56 -5.10 5.43 -1.33
C ILE A 56 -6.27 4.54 -1.74
N LEU A 57 -6.04 3.71 -2.76
CA LEU A 57 -7.08 2.85 -3.32
C LEU A 57 -6.55 1.43 -3.48
N PHE A 58 -7.26 0.47 -2.90
CA PHE A 58 -6.91 -0.94 -2.98
C PHE A 58 -8.05 -1.77 -3.51
N SER A 59 -7.71 -2.76 -4.33
CA SER A 59 -8.59 -3.87 -4.70
C SER A 59 -8.11 -5.11 -3.96
N SER A 60 -9.01 -5.90 -3.39
CA SER A 60 -8.60 -7.05 -2.59
C SER A 60 -9.54 -8.23 -2.74
N VAL A 61 -8.96 -9.42 -2.87
CA VAL A 61 -9.68 -10.70 -2.74
C VAL A 61 -9.28 -11.43 -1.46
N VAL A 62 -8.46 -10.81 -0.61
CA VAL A 62 -8.00 -11.39 0.66
C VAL A 62 -8.27 -10.39 1.79
N PRO A 63 -9.47 -10.44 2.39
CA PRO A 63 -9.88 -9.44 3.39
C PRO A 63 -8.93 -9.31 4.58
N HIS A 64 -8.35 -10.42 5.04
CA HIS A 64 -7.43 -10.39 6.16
C HIS A 64 -6.16 -9.58 5.84
N ALA A 65 -5.58 -9.79 4.66
CA ALA A 65 -4.40 -9.04 4.22
C ALA A 65 -4.72 -7.56 4.05
N TYR A 66 -5.86 -7.25 3.45
CA TYR A 66 -6.31 -5.87 3.29
C TYR A 66 -6.45 -5.16 4.63
N LYS A 67 -7.00 -5.84 5.62
CA LYS A 67 -7.17 -5.28 6.96
C LYS A 67 -5.83 -4.86 7.57
N ILE A 68 -4.80 -5.67 7.42
CA ILE A 68 -3.46 -5.38 7.94
C ILE A 68 -2.86 -4.19 7.19
N ILE A 69 -2.94 -4.19 5.86
CA ILE A 69 -2.40 -3.12 5.03
C ILE A 69 -3.10 -1.80 5.32
N LYS A 70 -4.41 -1.80 5.38
CA LYS A 70 -5.23 -0.63 5.67
C LYS A 70 -4.85 0.00 7.00
N LYS A 71 -4.72 -0.82 8.03
CA LYS A 71 -4.36 -0.36 9.37
C LYS A 71 -2.97 0.28 9.37
N TRP A 72 -2.02 -0.36 8.72
CA TRP A 72 -0.64 0.14 8.68
C TRP A 72 -0.54 1.45 7.90
N ILE A 73 -1.14 1.52 6.71
CA ILE A 73 -1.09 2.71 5.87
C ILE A 73 -1.82 3.89 6.55
N ASN A 74 -2.97 3.63 7.15
CA ASN A 74 -3.71 4.65 7.88
C ASN A 74 -2.87 5.22 9.03
N LYS A 75 -2.13 4.35 9.71
CA LYS A 75 -1.27 4.76 10.82
C LYS A 75 -0.14 5.68 10.37
N ILE A 76 0.52 5.37 9.26
CA ILE A 76 1.68 6.15 8.80
C ILE A 76 1.30 7.41 8.02
N THR A 77 0.21 7.38 7.25
CA THR A 77 -0.21 8.51 6.41
C THR A 77 -1.28 9.37 7.04
N ASN A 78 -1.97 8.86 8.05
CA ASN A 78 -3.15 9.47 8.65
C ASN A 78 -4.27 9.68 7.63
N LYS A 79 -4.33 8.84 6.60
CA LYS A 79 -5.34 8.88 5.54
C LYS A 79 -5.99 7.53 5.40
N LYS A 80 -7.27 7.53 5.02
CA LYS A 80 -8.05 6.30 4.88
C LYS A 80 -7.83 5.63 3.54
N CYS A 81 -7.65 4.30 3.56
CA CYS A 81 -7.68 3.50 2.36
C CYS A 81 -9.12 3.38 1.86
N LYS A 82 -9.29 3.39 0.54
CA LYS A 82 -10.56 3.11 -0.12
C LYS A 82 -10.43 1.81 -0.90
N GLU A 83 -11.50 1.07 -0.92
CA GLU A 83 -11.54 -0.21 -1.61
C GLU A 83 -12.47 -0.18 -2.83
#